data_0b42c820e3b6108b746de683324895c6
#
_entry.id   0b42c820e3b6108b746de683324895c6
#
_cell.length_a   1.000
_cell.length_b   1.000
_cell.length_c   1.000
_cell.angle_alpha   90.00
_cell.angle_beta   90.00
_cell.angle_gamma   90.00
#
_symmetry.space_group_name_H-M   'P 1'
#
loop_
_entity.id
_entity.type
_entity.pdbx_description
1 polymer ?
#
loop_
_entity_poly.entity_id
_entity_poly.type
_entity_poly.pdbx_seq_one_letter_code
_entity_poly.pdbx_strand_id
1 'polypeptide(L)'
;MKMTIRTLNEQYMLIEYPVTLEEMEKSSKEMPKSERLYYEYAFKALRKDMKDTETIHYFTVADSKLTKTGFIVVADSNLYLVSMKMGFFGGAQTETIPYKSIKSIDFDIAPDPWGKAMMNLGILYIEVKGIIGSSKRTIRNIPQEHLDNLRKAIQDKL
;
A
#
# COMPACT_ATOMS: atom_id res chain seq x y z
N MET A 1 -14.23 27.72 12.40
CA MET A 1 -13.31 27.14 11.43
C MET A 1 -13.72 25.68 11.17
N LYS A 2 -14.33 25.39 10.02
CA LYS A 2 -14.63 24.00 9.64
C LYS A 2 -13.31 23.32 9.35
N MET A 3 -12.85 22.46 10.25
CA MET A 3 -11.79 21.52 9.92
C MET A 3 -12.32 20.61 8.80
N THR A 4 -11.83 20.81 7.60
CA THR A 4 -12.02 19.84 6.52
C THR A 4 -11.32 18.57 6.96
N ILE A 5 -12.10 17.53 7.24
CA ILE A 5 -11.57 16.21 7.51
C ILE A 5 -10.88 15.78 6.20
N ARG A 6 -9.56 15.85 6.17
CA ARG A 6 -8.79 15.35 5.04
C ARG A 6 -8.99 13.84 4.95
N THR A 7 -9.15 13.36 3.75
CA THR A 7 -9.16 11.92 3.54
C THR A 7 -7.82 11.35 3.97
N LEU A 8 -7.82 10.11 4.35
CA LEU A 8 -6.66 9.40 4.84
C LEU A 8 -5.48 9.41 3.87
N ASN A 9 -5.76 9.23 2.57
CA ASN A 9 -4.75 9.33 1.53
C ASN A 9 -4.09 10.71 1.49
N GLU A 10 -4.85 11.78 1.71
CA GLU A 10 -4.31 13.15 1.79
C GLU A 10 -3.38 13.33 2.98
N GLN A 11 -3.67 12.70 4.12
CA GLN A 11 -2.80 12.77 5.29
C GLN A 11 -1.47 12.04 5.05
N TYR A 12 -1.49 10.88 4.42
CA TYR A 12 -0.26 10.15 4.10
C TYR A 12 0.55 10.77 2.96
N MET A 13 -0.07 11.53 2.08
CA MET A 13 0.66 12.35 1.09
C MET A 13 1.45 13.49 1.72
N LEU A 14 1.07 13.96 2.91
CA LEU A 14 1.76 15.02 3.64
C LEU A 14 2.91 14.48 4.53
N ILE A 15 3.09 13.19 4.62
CA ILE A 15 4.18 12.59 5.38
C ILE A 15 5.49 12.78 4.61
N GLU A 16 6.48 13.31 5.28
CA GLU A 16 7.86 13.36 4.77
C GLU A 16 8.53 12.01 5.02
N TYR A 17 8.62 11.22 3.96
CA TYR A 17 9.30 9.92 4.01
C TYR A 17 10.84 10.10 4.03
N PRO A 18 11.62 9.16 4.62
CA PRO A 18 11.19 7.91 5.25
C PRO A 18 10.68 8.10 6.68
N VAL A 19 9.78 7.22 7.13
CA VAL A 19 9.23 7.20 8.48
C VAL A 19 9.24 5.80 9.06
N THR A 20 9.22 5.70 10.38
CA THR A 20 9.08 4.41 11.07
C THR A 20 7.62 3.96 11.11
N LEU A 21 7.40 2.67 11.35
CA LEU A 21 6.06 2.13 11.53
C LEU A 21 5.35 2.78 12.73
N GLU A 22 6.09 3.11 13.79
CA GLU A 22 5.55 3.79 14.96
C GLU A 22 5.05 5.21 14.65
N GLU A 23 5.79 5.96 13.83
CA GLU A 23 5.37 7.28 13.35
C GLU A 23 4.11 7.20 12.50
N MET A 24 4.00 6.19 11.63
CA MET A 24 2.80 5.93 10.86
C MET A 24 1.60 5.61 11.75
N GLU A 25 1.79 4.76 12.77
CA GLU A 25 0.74 4.44 13.74
C GLU A 25 0.24 5.66 14.51
N LYS A 26 1.15 6.55 14.93
CA LYS A 26 0.78 7.81 15.59
C LYS A 26 -0.11 8.67 14.69
N SER A 27 0.24 8.79 13.42
CA SER A 27 -0.55 9.55 12.44
C SER A 27 -1.97 8.98 12.27
N SER A 28 -2.13 7.66 12.39
CA SER A 28 -3.44 7.02 12.25
C SER A 28 -4.41 7.30 13.43
N LYS A 29 -3.88 7.65 14.59
CA LYS A 29 -4.71 7.91 15.79
C LYS A 29 -5.61 9.13 15.67
N GLU A 30 -5.27 10.06 14.80
CA GLU A 30 -6.06 11.27 14.53
C GLU A 30 -7.24 11.03 13.59
N MET A 31 -7.38 9.83 13.08
CA MET A 31 -8.40 9.46 12.11
C MET A 31 -9.72 9.07 12.73
N PRO A 32 -10.86 9.18 11.97
CA PRO A 32 -12.14 8.64 12.40
C PRO A 32 -12.03 7.16 12.80
N LYS A 33 -12.74 6.77 13.83
CA LYS A 33 -12.64 5.42 14.43
C LYS A 33 -12.85 4.29 13.42
N SER A 34 -13.80 4.46 12.50
CA SER A 34 -14.11 3.46 11.47
C SER A 34 -12.96 3.23 10.50
N GLU A 35 -12.27 4.30 10.10
CA GLU A 35 -11.12 4.21 9.20
C GLU A 35 -9.89 3.70 9.94
N ARG A 36 -9.65 4.21 11.15
CA ARG A 36 -8.52 3.83 11.98
C ARG A 36 -8.41 2.32 12.20
N LEU A 37 -9.52 1.62 12.33
CA LEU A 37 -9.54 0.17 12.55
C LEU A 37 -8.83 -0.61 11.42
N TYR A 38 -9.05 -0.23 10.16
CA TYR A 38 -8.39 -0.85 9.02
C TYR A 38 -6.87 -0.68 9.07
N TYR A 39 -6.41 0.51 9.44
CA TYR A 39 -4.99 0.80 9.55
C TYR A 39 -4.35 0.10 10.74
N GLU A 40 -5.03 0.00 11.86
CA GLU A 40 -4.56 -0.75 13.03
C GLU A 40 -4.33 -2.22 12.69
N TYR A 41 -5.21 -2.84 11.92
CA TYR A 41 -5.02 -4.21 11.43
C TYR A 41 -3.82 -4.32 10.48
N ALA A 42 -3.66 -3.37 9.57
CA ALA A 42 -2.52 -3.34 8.65
C ALA A 42 -1.19 -3.19 9.40
N PHE A 43 -1.10 -2.25 10.33
CA PHE A 43 0.11 -2.03 11.13
C PHE A 43 0.44 -3.22 12.02
N LYS A 44 -0.56 -3.86 12.60
CA LYS A 44 -0.37 -5.07 13.39
C LYS A 44 0.18 -6.23 12.54
N ALA A 45 -0.29 -6.37 11.31
CA ALA A 45 0.23 -7.36 10.38
C ALA A 45 1.67 -7.04 9.94
N LEU A 46 1.95 -5.78 9.59
CA LEU A 46 3.29 -5.32 9.21
C LEU A 46 4.32 -5.51 10.33
N ARG A 47 3.92 -5.26 11.59
CA ARG A 47 4.80 -5.40 12.75
C ARG A 47 5.34 -6.83 12.94
N LYS A 48 4.64 -7.84 12.40
CA LYS A 48 5.11 -9.23 12.45
C LYS A 48 6.22 -9.51 11.42
N ASP A 49 6.20 -8.80 10.30
CA ASP A 49 7.06 -9.10 9.15
C ASP A 49 8.17 -8.05 8.95
N MET A 50 7.92 -6.79 9.33
CA MET A 50 8.92 -5.73 9.29
C MET A 50 9.85 -5.80 10.51
N LYS A 51 11.12 -5.54 10.29
CA LYS A 51 12.08 -5.34 11.38
C LYS A 51 11.85 -3.98 12.06
N ASP A 52 12.09 -3.90 13.35
CA ASP A 52 11.92 -2.65 14.13
C ASP A 52 12.80 -1.49 13.61
N THR A 53 13.93 -1.83 13.00
CA THR A 53 14.87 -0.85 12.42
C THR A 53 14.51 -0.43 11.00
N GLU A 54 13.52 -1.07 10.38
CA GLU A 54 13.13 -0.81 8.99
C GLU A 54 12.25 0.43 8.90
N THR A 55 12.52 1.28 7.89
CA THR A 55 11.73 2.48 7.64
C THR A 55 10.86 2.33 6.40
N ILE A 56 9.78 3.07 6.37
CA ILE A 56 8.80 3.11 5.28
C ILE A 56 9.15 4.30 4.39
N HIS A 57 9.32 4.03 3.10
CA HIS A 57 9.62 5.05 2.08
C HIS A 57 8.39 5.50 1.30
N TYR A 58 7.35 4.70 1.27
CA TYR A 58 6.04 5.06 0.73
C TYR A 58 4.95 4.10 1.23
N PHE A 59 3.75 4.63 1.39
CA PHE A 59 2.58 3.89 1.86
C PHE A 59 1.33 4.42 1.17
N THR A 60 0.52 3.53 0.61
CA THR A 60 -0.78 3.93 0.04
C THR A 60 -1.76 2.76 0.02
N VAL A 61 -3.04 3.10 -0.14
CA VAL A 61 -4.11 2.13 -0.37
C VAL A 61 -3.89 1.47 -1.72
N ALA A 62 -3.95 0.15 -1.77
CA ALA A 62 -3.84 -0.62 -2.99
C ALA A 62 -4.33 -2.05 -2.77
N ASP A 63 -5.07 -2.59 -3.73
CA ASP A 63 -5.68 -3.92 -3.60
C ASP A 63 -4.85 -4.95 -4.36
N SER A 64 -4.15 -5.80 -3.63
CA SER A 64 -3.41 -6.95 -4.19
C SER A 64 -4.31 -8.16 -4.47
N LYS A 65 -5.51 -8.17 -3.92
CA LYS A 65 -6.53 -9.21 -4.13
C LYS A 65 -7.85 -8.58 -4.58
N LEU A 66 -8.51 -9.22 -5.53
CA LEU A 66 -9.69 -8.66 -6.21
C LEU A 66 -10.85 -8.27 -5.30
N THR A 67 -11.02 -8.97 -4.20
CA THR A 67 -12.19 -8.80 -3.30
C THR A 67 -11.83 -8.25 -1.93
N LYS A 68 -10.59 -7.78 -1.74
CA LYS A 68 -10.09 -7.35 -0.44
C LYS A 68 -9.39 -6.02 -0.53
N THR A 69 -9.80 -5.10 0.32
CA THR A 69 -9.07 -3.86 0.55
C THR A 69 -7.68 -4.14 1.08
N GLY A 70 -6.70 -3.38 0.66
CA GLY A 70 -5.33 -3.55 1.08
C GLY A 70 -4.49 -2.30 1.00
N PHE A 71 -3.20 -2.50 1.23
CA PHE A 71 -2.18 -1.47 1.21
C PHE A 71 -0.91 -1.99 0.56
N ILE A 72 -0.15 -1.09 -0.04
CA ILE A 72 1.22 -1.35 -0.49
C ILE A 72 2.17 -0.50 0.33
N VAL A 73 3.24 -1.11 0.80
CA VAL A 73 4.25 -0.47 1.65
C VAL A 73 5.62 -0.70 1.05
N VAL A 74 6.30 0.39 0.70
CA VAL A 74 7.69 0.37 0.24
C VAL A 74 8.57 0.64 1.45
N ALA A 75 9.29 -0.38 1.91
CA ALA A 75 10.18 -0.29 3.06
C ALA A 75 11.65 -0.47 2.65
N ASP A 76 12.58 -0.46 3.60
CA ASP A 76 14.02 -0.50 3.28
C ASP A 76 14.43 -1.76 2.53
N SER A 77 14.01 -2.92 3.01
CA SER A 77 14.50 -4.22 2.51
C SER A 77 13.51 -4.94 1.63
N ASN A 78 12.22 -4.66 1.80
CA ASN A 78 11.14 -5.38 1.14
C ASN A 78 9.99 -4.46 0.75
N LEU A 79 9.26 -4.93 -0.25
CA LEU A 79 7.92 -4.47 -0.57
C LEU A 79 6.92 -5.34 0.19
N TYR A 80 5.94 -4.72 0.85
CA TYR A 80 4.87 -5.43 1.55
C TYR A 80 3.53 -5.17 0.91
N LEU A 81 2.79 -6.25 0.64
CA LEU A 81 1.40 -6.18 0.20
C LEU A 81 0.52 -6.65 1.35
N VAL A 82 -0.27 -5.72 1.88
CA VAL A 82 -1.17 -5.99 2.99
C VAL A 82 -2.58 -6.15 2.46
N SER A 83 -3.28 -7.21 2.86
CA SER A 83 -4.69 -7.41 2.52
C SER A 83 -5.52 -7.71 3.77
N MET A 84 -6.72 -7.09 3.83
CA MET A 84 -7.65 -7.33 4.92
C MET A 84 -8.24 -8.73 4.84
N LYS A 85 -8.35 -9.41 5.96
CA LYS A 85 -9.09 -10.67 6.07
C LYS A 85 -10.57 -10.35 6.20
N MET A 86 -11.39 -11.01 5.40
CA MET A 86 -12.84 -10.97 5.54
C MET A 86 -13.29 -11.97 6.61
N GLY A 87 -14.32 -11.61 7.40
CA GLY A 87 -14.99 -12.51 8.33
C GLY A 87 -14.99 -12.06 9.79
N PHE A 88 -15.52 -12.93 10.66
CA PHE A 88 -15.80 -12.65 12.07
C PHE A 88 -14.55 -12.32 12.90
N PHE A 89 -13.40 -12.86 12.51
CA PHE A 89 -12.12 -12.68 13.22
C PHE A 89 -11.21 -11.65 12.59
N GLY A 90 -11.70 -10.72 11.80
CA GLY A 90 -10.97 -9.58 11.25
C GLY A 90 -9.44 -9.69 11.17
N GLY A 91 -8.78 -8.60 10.86
CA GLY A 91 -7.33 -8.55 10.80
C GLY A 91 -6.82 -8.42 9.36
N ALA A 92 -5.51 -8.53 9.20
CA ALA A 92 -4.84 -8.41 7.93
C ALA A 92 -3.75 -9.47 7.79
N GLN A 93 -3.35 -9.73 6.55
CA GLN A 93 -2.21 -10.57 6.22
C GLN A 93 -1.26 -9.81 5.31
N THR A 94 0.01 -10.15 5.37
CA THR A 94 1.08 -9.49 4.64
C THR A 94 1.79 -10.47 3.74
N GLU A 95 2.05 -10.08 2.49
CA GLU A 95 2.99 -10.75 1.59
C GLU A 95 4.27 -9.91 1.55
N THR A 96 5.40 -10.54 1.83
CA THR A 96 6.72 -9.90 1.79
C THR A 96 7.41 -10.22 0.47
N ILE A 97 7.77 -9.19 -0.29
CA ILE A 97 8.47 -9.34 -1.57
C ILE A 97 9.85 -8.67 -1.45
N PRO A 98 10.93 -9.44 -1.37
CA PRO A 98 12.27 -8.88 -1.42
C PRO A 98 12.54 -8.19 -2.75
N TYR A 99 13.14 -7.00 -2.76
CA TYR A 99 13.40 -6.25 -4.00
C TYR A 99 14.24 -7.04 -5.00
N LYS A 100 15.21 -7.82 -4.53
CA LYS A 100 16.03 -8.69 -5.38
C LYS A 100 15.24 -9.74 -6.15
N SER A 101 14.02 -10.06 -5.73
CA SER A 101 13.14 -11.01 -6.42
C SER A 101 12.26 -10.35 -7.48
N ILE A 102 12.20 -9.02 -7.53
CA ILE A 102 11.42 -8.28 -8.52
C ILE A 102 12.19 -8.24 -9.84
N LYS A 103 11.60 -8.80 -10.89
CA LYS A 103 12.16 -8.79 -12.24
C LYS A 103 11.81 -7.52 -13.01
N SER A 104 10.57 -7.09 -12.90
CA SER A 104 10.05 -5.91 -13.58
C SER A 104 8.86 -5.33 -12.86
N ILE A 105 8.64 -4.05 -13.09
CA ILE A 105 7.42 -3.33 -12.72
C ILE A 105 6.87 -2.62 -13.94
N ASP A 106 5.55 -2.61 -14.07
CA ASP A 106 4.82 -1.89 -15.10
C ASP A 106 3.54 -1.32 -14.51
N PHE A 107 2.91 -0.38 -15.19
CA PHE A 107 1.71 0.27 -14.67
C PHE A 107 0.72 0.58 -15.79
N ASP A 108 -0.54 0.74 -15.39
CA ASP A 108 -1.61 1.17 -16.27
C ASP A 108 -2.62 2.03 -15.50
N ILE A 109 -3.49 2.70 -16.21
CA ILE A 109 -4.64 3.40 -15.65
C ILE A 109 -5.87 2.59 -15.98
N ALA A 110 -6.67 2.25 -14.97
CA ALA A 110 -7.89 1.50 -15.17
C ALA A 110 -8.83 2.25 -16.13
N PRO A 111 -9.32 1.60 -17.18
CA PRO A 111 -10.24 2.24 -18.10
C PRO A 111 -11.55 2.60 -17.40
N ASP A 112 -12.01 3.81 -17.64
CA ASP A 112 -13.36 4.26 -17.26
C ASP A 112 -14.21 4.43 -18.53
N PRO A 113 -14.82 3.34 -19.05
CA PRO A 113 -15.55 3.37 -20.29
C PRO A 113 -16.80 4.25 -20.25
N TRP A 114 -17.26 4.63 -19.06
CA TRP A 114 -18.47 5.41 -18.87
C TRP A 114 -18.20 6.89 -18.55
N GLY A 115 -16.94 7.27 -18.36
CA GLY A 115 -16.56 8.65 -18.00
C GLY A 115 -17.17 9.15 -16.69
N LYS A 116 -17.57 8.25 -15.80
CA LYS A 116 -18.29 8.55 -14.55
C LYS A 116 -17.43 8.40 -13.30
N ALA A 117 -16.21 7.85 -13.42
CA ALA A 117 -15.31 7.74 -12.29
C ALA A 117 -14.86 9.14 -11.85
N MET A 118 -15.14 9.48 -10.62
CA MET A 118 -14.69 10.73 -10.02
C MET A 118 -13.18 10.72 -9.75
N MET A 119 -12.54 9.55 -9.84
CA MET A 119 -11.11 9.34 -9.64
C MET A 119 -10.58 8.32 -10.62
N ASN A 120 -9.48 8.62 -11.27
CA ASN A 120 -8.72 7.64 -12.03
C ASN A 120 -7.93 6.75 -11.06
N LEU A 121 -8.01 5.44 -11.27
CA LEU A 121 -7.33 4.44 -10.45
C LEU A 121 -6.22 3.79 -11.26
N GLY A 122 -5.05 3.68 -10.63
CA GLY A 122 -3.90 3.03 -11.22
C GLY A 122 -3.86 1.53 -10.97
N ILE A 123 -3.15 0.84 -11.85
CA ILE A 123 -2.82 -0.59 -11.74
C ILE A 123 -1.31 -0.71 -11.81
N LEU A 124 -0.73 -1.46 -10.88
CA LEU A 124 0.69 -1.78 -10.86
C LEU A 124 0.86 -3.29 -11.10
N TYR A 125 1.75 -3.64 -12.01
CA TYR A 125 2.12 -5.01 -12.31
C TYR A 125 3.54 -5.26 -11.82
N ILE A 126 3.72 -6.27 -10.99
CA ILE A 126 5.03 -6.67 -10.47
C ILE A 126 5.29 -8.11 -10.86
N GLU A 127 6.38 -8.36 -11.58
CA GLU A 127 6.83 -9.69 -11.88
C GLU A 127 7.88 -10.12 -10.84
N VAL A 128 7.59 -11.22 -10.16
CA VAL A 128 8.41 -11.74 -9.06
C VAL A 128 9.02 -13.08 -9.46
N LYS A 129 10.32 -13.23 -9.26
CA LYS A 129 11.04 -14.51 -9.45
C LYS A 129 10.57 -15.52 -8.41
N GLY A 130 10.18 -16.71 -8.89
CA GLY A 130 9.94 -17.89 -8.05
C GLY A 130 11.11 -18.86 -8.05
N ILE A 131 10.95 -19.96 -7.31
CA ILE A 131 11.91 -21.07 -7.34
C ILE A 131 11.93 -21.71 -8.73
N ILE A 132 10.76 -21.78 -9.36
CA ILE A 132 10.58 -22.24 -10.74
C ILE A 132 9.78 -21.17 -11.49
N GLY A 133 10.44 -20.47 -12.43
CA GLY A 133 9.80 -19.44 -13.24
C GLY A 133 9.56 -18.14 -12.49
N SER A 134 8.53 -17.41 -12.91
CA SER A 134 8.12 -16.16 -12.30
C SER A 134 6.58 -16.09 -12.13
N SER A 135 6.13 -15.26 -11.24
CA SER A 135 4.71 -14.99 -11.02
C SER A 135 4.43 -13.49 -11.06
N LYS A 136 3.24 -13.13 -11.53
CA LYS A 136 2.80 -11.75 -11.64
C LYS A 136 1.91 -11.37 -10.46
N ARG A 137 2.17 -10.22 -9.85
CA ARG A 137 1.25 -9.56 -8.91
C ARG A 137 0.58 -8.41 -9.63
N THR A 138 -0.74 -8.36 -9.60
CA THR A 138 -1.53 -7.25 -10.12
C THR A 138 -2.14 -6.51 -8.95
N ILE A 139 -1.76 -5.26 -8.79
CA ILE A 139 -2.17 -4.40 -7.68
C ILE A 139 -3.06 -3.31 -8.25
N ARG A 140 -4.30 -3.23 -7.78
CA ARG A 140 -5.35 -2.36 -8.33
C ARG A 140 -5.76 -1.27 -7.37
N ASN A 141 -6.60 -0.38 -7.87
CA ASN A 141 -7.24 0.66 -7.08
C ASN A 141 -6.25 1.60 -6.38
N ILE A 142 -5.11 1.85 -7.02
CA ILE A 142 -4.14 2.82 -6.55
C ILE A 142 -4.63 4.21 -6.99
N PRO A 143 -4.85 5.16 -6.07
CA PRO A 143 -5.18 6.52 -6.47
C PRO A 143 -4.12 7.07 -7.43
N GLN A 144 -4.54 7.68 -8.54
CA GLN A 144 -3.63 8.10 -9.60
C GLN A 144 -2.56 9.07 -9.08
N GLU A 145 -2.92 9.94 -8.14
CA GLU A 145 -1.99 10.87 -7.50
C GLU A 145 -0.85 10.19 -6.74
N HIS A 146 -1.04 8.93 -6.33
CA HIS A 146 -0.02 8.12 -5.64
C HIS A 146 0.82 7.26 -6.59
N LEU A 147 0.33 6.99 -7.79
CA LEU A 147 0.93 6.00 -8.68
C LEU A 147 2.37 6.34 -9.07
N ASP A 148 2.64 7.59 -9.43
CA ASP A 148 3.99 8.01 -9.84
C ASP A 148 4.99 7.98 -8.67
N ASN A 149 4.58 8.45 -7.51
CA ASN A 149 5.42 8.44 -6.31
C ASN A 149 5.69 7.02 -5.83
N LEU A 150 4.67 6.16 -5.85
CA LEU A 150 4.80 4.74 -5.51
C LEU A 150 5.78 4.04 -6.45
N ARG A 151 5.60 4.23 -7.75
CA ARG A 151 6.46 3.63 -8.77
C ARG A 151 7.91 4.07 -8.60
N LYS A 152 8.14 5.37 -8.40
CA LYS A 152 9.47 5.92 -8.14
C LYS A 152 10.08 5.33 -6.88
N ALA A 153 9.34 5.26 -5.78
CA ALA A 153 9.82 4.68 -4.53
C ALA A 153 10.25 3.21 -4.69
N ILE A 154 9.52 2.42 -5.48
CA ILE A 154 9.91 1.04 -5.79
C ILE A 154 11.15 1.01 -6.69
N GLN A 155 11.19 1.81 -7.75
CA GLN A 155 12.32 1.88 -8.68
C GLN A 155 13.63 2.28 -8.00
N ASP A 156 13.57 3.17 -7.02
CA ASP A 156 14.73 3.60 -6.24
C ASP A 156 15.33 2.45 -5.38
N LYS A 157 14.59 1.35 -5.21
CA LYS A 157 15.01 0.14 -4.48
C LYS A 157 15.50 -1.00 -5.38
N LEU A 158 15.27 -0.93 -6.68
CA LEU A 158 15.68 -1.92 -7.66
C LEU A 158 17.08 -1.61 -8.20
#